data_c8a32b34901d5a852598d49b081e9687
#
_entry.id   c8a32b34901d5a852598d49b081e9687
#
_cell.length_a   1.000
_cell.length_b   1.000
_cell.length_c   1.000
_cell.angle_alpha   90.00
_cell.angle_beta   90.00
_cell.angle_gamma   90.00
#
_symmetry.space_group_name_H-M   'P 1'
#
loop_
_entity.id
_entity.type
_entity.pdbx_description
1 polymer ?
#
loop_
_entity_poly.entity_id
_entity_poly.type
_entity_poly.pdbx_seq_one_letter_code
_entity_poly.pdbx_strand_id
1 'polypeptide(L)'
;MKAVRWEDTKRRIREIDPDWDSPERVAARDRSREELRAEQRGYQLAQLRKSAGLTQAQVAETMGVSQARVSQIEHRKITEMDAVRAYVQTLGGTVDVIAHVGDWTIKVA
;
A
#
# COMPACT_ATOMS: atom_id res chain seq x y z
N MET A 1 29.53 16.52 -14.01
CA MET A 1 28.85 15.24 -14.26
C MET A 1 27.42 15.52 -14.72
N LYS A 2 27.04 15.03 -15.88
CA LYS A 2 25.68 15.23 -16.40
C LYS A 2 24.71 14.28 -15.70
N ALA A 3 23.57 14.79 -15.23
CA ALA A 3 22.50 13.96 -14.74
C ALA A 3 21.96 13.09 -15.89
N VAL A 4 21.73 11.81 -15.64
CA VAL A 4 21.12 10.90 -16.60
C VAL A 4 19.63 11.20 -16.63
N ARG A 5 19.10 11.48 -17.82
CA ARG A 5 17.65 11.68 -17.99
C ARG A 5 16.94 10.34 -17.95
N TRP A 6 15.81 10.30 -17.30
CA TRP A 6 14.97 9.12 -17.27
C TRP A 6 14.54 8.65 -18.66
N GLU A 7 14.31 9.58 -19.58
CA GLU A 7 13.97 9.26 -20.96
C GLU A 7 15.10 8.50 -21.69
N ASP A 8 16.37 8.88 -21.44
CA ASP A 8 17.52 8.19 -22.01
C ASP A 8 17.65 6.78 -21.43
N THR A 9 17.39 6.61 -20.14
CA THR A 9 17.37 5.30 -19.49
C THR A 9 16.29 4.41 -20.07
N LYS A 10 15.08 4.91 -20.27
CA LYS A 10 13.99 4.18 -20.92
C LYS A 10 14.36 3.74 -22.32
N ARG A 11 15.00 4.61 -23.09
CA ARG A 11 15.44 4.28 -24.45
C ARG A 11 16.42 3.12 -24.46
N ARG A 12 17.40 3.12 -23.57
CA ARG A 12 18.37 2.03 -23.43
C ARG A 12 17.71 0.72 -23.05
N ILE A 13 16.76 0.77 -22.16
CA ILE A 13 16.00 -0.43 -21.75
C ILE A 13 15.23 -0.98 -22.95
N ARG A 14 14.57 -0.14 -23.76
CA ARG A 14 13.84 -0.57 -24.95
C ARG A 14 14.74 -1.18 -26.00
N GLU A 15 15.99 -0.74 -26.13
CA GLU A 15 16.97 -1.32 -27.03
C GLU A 15 17.33 -2.76 -26.63
N ILE A 16 17.42 -3.03 -25.33
CA ILE A 16 17.73 -4.36 -24.78
C ILE A 16 16.50 -5.26 -24.77
N ASP A 17 15.35 -4.71 -24.36
CA ASP A 17 14.08 -5.42 -24.21
C ASP A 17 12.94 -4.53 -24.75
N PRO A 18 12.60 -4.63 -26.04
CA PRO A 18 11.59 -3.77 -26.66
C PRO A 18 10.21 -3.85 -26.02
N ASP A 19 9.90 -4.95 -25.33
CA ASP A 19 8.59 -5.17 -24.72
C ASP A 19 8.55 -4.79 -23.25
N TRP A 20 9.61 -4.22 -22.68
CA TRP A 20 9.69 -3.95 -21.25
C TRP A 20 8.57 -3.03 -20.74
N ASP A 21 8.14 -2.08 -21.58
CA ASP A 21 7.06 -1.14 -21.29
C ASP A 21 5.77 -1.45 -22.05
N SER A 22 5.59 -2.68 -22.49
CA SER A 22 4.31 -3.13 -23.05
C SER A 22 3.20 -3.00 -21.96
N PRO A 23 1.94 -2.75 -22.36
CA PRO A 23 0.85 -2.62 -21.39
C PRO A 23 0.74 -3.79 -20.41
N GLU A 24 0.97 -5.02 -20.87
CA GLU A 24 0.91 -6.21 -20.03
C GLU A 24 2.03 -6.23 -18.99
N ARG A 25 3.25 -5.88 -19.38
CA ARG A 25 4.40 -5.88 -18.46
C ARG A 25 4.35 -4.73 -17.49
N VAL A 26 3.89 -3.54 -17.92
CA VAL A 26 3.65 -2.40 -17.03
C VAL A 26 2.58 -2.76 -15.99
N ALA A 27 1.47 -3.35 -16.43
CA ALA A 27 0.40 -3.77 -15.53
C ALA A 27 0.89 -4.82 -14.52
N ALA A 28 1.73 -5.78 -14.97
CA ALA A 28 2.30 -6.80 -14.08
C ALA A 28 3.20 -6.17 -13.01
N ARG A 29 4.06 -5.21 -13.39
CA ARG A 29 4.91 -4.50 -12.43
C ARG A 29 4.09 -3.67 -11.44
N ASP A 30 3.05 -2.99 -11.92
CA ASP A 30 2.18 -2.18 -11.07
C ASP A 30 1.44 -3.05 -10.05
N ARG A 31 0.95 -4.22 -10.46
CA ARG A 31 0.34 -5.19 -9.54
C ARG A 31 1.34 -5.67 -8.48
N SER A 32 2.57 -6.00 -8.90
CA SER A 32 3.62 -6.45 -7.97
C SER A 32 3.97 -5.38 -6.94
N ARG A 33 4.04 -4.12 -7.35
CA ARG A 33 4.28 -3.00 -6.43
C ARG A 33 3.15 -2.83 -5.43
N GLU A 34 1.90 -2.92 -5.90
CA GLU A 34 0.73 -2.79 -5.03
C GLU A 34 0.67 -3.93 -4.02
N GLU A 35 0.98 -5.15 -4.45
CA GLU A 35 1.08 -6.31 -3.57
C GLU A 35 2.12 -6.13 -2.47
N LEU A 36 3.32 -5.64 -2.83
CA LEU A 36 4.38 -5.36 -1.86
C LEU A 36 3.97 -4.27 -0.88
N ARG A 37 3.32 -3.20 -1.35
CA ARG A 37 2.82 -2.12 -0.48
C ARG A 37 1.78 -2.64 0.50
N ALA A 38 0.88 -3.51 0.03
CA ALA A 38 -0.16 -4.09 0.89
C ALA A 38 0.45 -4.98 1.97
N GLU A 39 1.45 -5.78 1.63
CA GLU A 39 2.17 -6.62 2.59
C GLU A 39 2.90 -5.77 3.63
N GLN A 40 3.63 -4.75 3.20
CA GLN A 40 4.34 -3.82 4.09
C GLN A 40 3.38 -3.09 5.01
N ARG A 41 2.26 -2.62 4.47
CA ARG A 41 1.21 -1.94 5.24
C ARG A 41 0.66 -2.86 6.31
N GLY A 42 0.32 -4.10 5.95
CA GLY A 42 -0.19 -5.08 6.90
C GLY A 42 0.79 -5.33 8.05
N TYR A 43 2.06 -5.51 7.73
CA TYR A 43 3.11 -5.67 8.74
C TYR A 43 3.20 -4.47 9.68
N GLN A 44 3.21 -3.27 9.12
CA GLN A 44 3.27 -2.03 9.91
C GLN A 44 2.03 -1.86 10.81
N LEU A 45 0.84 -2.18 10.30
CA LEU A 45 -0.38 -2.15 11.09
C LEU A 45 -0.31 -3.11 12.28
N ALA A 46 0.20 -4.32 12.07
CA ALA A 46 0.40 -5.28 13.16
C ALA A 46 1.38 -4.75 14.21
N GLN A 47 2.45 -4.07 13.79
CA GLN A 47 3.40 -3.45 14.72
C GLN A 47 2.75 -2.34 15.53
N LEU A 48 1.94 -1.49 14.91
CA LEU A 48 1.18 -0.44 15.61
C LEU A 48 0.22 -1.03 16.65
N ARG A 49 -0.50 -2.09 16.27
CA ARG A 49 -1.39 -2.80 17.19
C ARG A 49 -0.63 -3.32 18.42
N LYS A 50 0.49 -4.00 18.19
CA LYS A 50 1.33 -4.55 19.27
C LYS A 50 1.88 -3.44 20.17
N SER A 51 2.31 -2.33 19.57
CA SER A 51 2.78 -1.16 20.32
C SER A 51 1.69 -0.55 21.18
N ALA A 52 0.44 -0.63 20.75
CA ALA A 52 -0.72 -0.18 21.53
C ALA A 52 -1.13 -1.18 22.63
N GLY A 53 -0.49 -2.34 22.70
CA GLY A 53 -0.80 -3.37 23.69
C GLY A 53 -2.09 -4.14 23.40
N LEU A 54 -2.55 -4.14 22.15
CA LEU A 54 -3.80 -4.78 21.74
C LEU A 54 -3.55 -6.12 21.04
N THR A 55 -4.43 -7.08 21.31
CA THR A 55 -4.46 -8.36 20.58
C THR A 55 -5.33 -8.24 19.33
N GLN A 56 -5.15 -9.18 18.38
CA GLN A 56 -6.04 -9.26 17.22
C GLN A 56 -7.51 -9.44 17.64
N ALA A 57 -7.77 -10.23 18.68
CA ALA A 57 -9.12 -10.44 19.18
C ALA A 57 -9.75 -9.15 19.71
N GLN A 58 -8.98 -8.33 20.42
CA GLN A 58 -9.47 -7.05 20.93
C GLN A 58 -9.79 -6.07 19.79
N VAL A 59 -8.93 -6.00 18.78
CA VAL A 59 -9.17 -5.18 17.58
C VAL A 59 -10.41 -5.66 16.84
N ALA A 60 -10.55 -6.98 16.65
CA ALA A 60 -11.71 -7.57 16.01
C ALA A 60 -13.01 -7.23 16.72
N GLU A 61 -13.03 -7.33 18.03
CA GLU A 61 -14.19 -6.97 18.85
C GLU A 61 -14.60 -5.51 18.66
N THR A 62 -13.64 -4.61 18.72
CA THR A 62 -13.92 -3.16 18.56
C THR A 62 -14.37 -2.84 17.13
N MET A 63 -13.80 -3.49 16.12
CA MET A 63 -14.21 -3.32 14.73
C MET A 63 -15.56 -3.97 14.42
N GLY A 64 -16.01 -4.91 15.23
CA GLY A 64 -17.20 -5.69 14.93
C GLY A 64 -16.99 -6.72 13.83
N VAL A 65 -15.80 -7.26 13.70
CA VAL A 65 -15.42 -8.26 12.67
C VAL A 65 -14.80 -9.49 13.35
N SER A 66 -14.57 -10.54 12.56
CA SER A 66 -13.88 -11.73 13.06
C SER A 66 -12.38 -11.48 13.26
N GLN A 67 -11.75 -12.26 14.15
CA GLN A 67 -10.30 -12.26 14.29
C GLN A 67 -9.60 -12.67 12.99
N ALA A 68 -10.20 -13.59 12.23
CA ALA A 68 -9.70 -13.99 10.92
C ALA A 68 -9.62 -12.79 9.96
N ARG A 69 -10.61 -11.88 10.01
CA ARG A 69 -10.61 -10.66 9.20
C ARG A 69 -9.46 -9.73 9.60
N VAL A 70 -9.22 -9.55 10.89
CA VAL A 70 -8.08 -8.76 11.39
C VAL A 70 -6.77 -9.39 10.95
N SER A 71 -6.63 -10.70 11.06
CA SER A 71 -5.45 -11.41 10.57
C SER A 71 -5.23 -11.20 9.06
N GLN A 72 -6.30 -11.20 8.26
CA GLN A 72 -6.22 -10.91 6.84
C GLN A 72 -5.73 -9.49 6.55
N ILE A 73 -6.16 -8.51 7.33
CA ILE A 73 -5.69 -7.13 7.20
C ILE A 73 -4.19 -7.04 7.46
N GLU A 74 -3.68 -7.79 8.43
CA GLU A 74 -2.27 -7.76 8.82
C GLU A 74 -1.36 -8.61 7.94
N HIS A 75 -1.85 -9.70 7.34
CA HIS A 75 -1.03 -10.68 6.63
C HIS A 75 -1.40 -10.84 5.17
N ARG A 76 -2.54 -10.33 4.75
CA ARG A 76 -3.04 -10.45 3.39
C ARG A 76 -3.03 -9.11 2.67
N LYS A 77 -3.12 -9.18 1.36
CA LYS A 77 -3.10 -8.05 0.44
C LYS A 77 -4.44 -7.32 0.44
N ILE A 78 -4.77 -6.69 1.55
CA ILE A 78 -6.01 -5.91 1.65
C ILE A 78 -5.75 -4.52 1.07
N THR A 79 -6.43 -4.22 -0.02
CA THR A 79 -6.38 -2.94 -0.71
C THR A 79 -7.56 -2.02 -0.37
N GLU A 80 -8.55 -2.53 0.36
CA GLU A 80 -9.74 -1.79 0.75
C GLU A 80 -9.39 -0.75 1.81
N MET A 81 -9.40 0.51 1.44
CA MET A 81 -9.07 1.62 2.34
C MET A 81 -10.03 1.73 3.53
N ASP A 82 -11.29 1.37 3.36
CA ASP A 82 -12.26 1.39 4.45
C ASP A 82 -11.90 0.43 5.58
N ALA A 83 -11.39 -0.76 5.22
CA ALA A 83 -10.90 -1.74 6.20
C ALA A 83 -9.67 -1.22 6.95
N VAL A 84 -8.72 -0.62 6.24
CA VAL A 84 -7.52 0.00 6.82
C VAL A 84 -7.90 1.13 7.76
N ARG A 85 -8.82 1.98 7.34
CA ARG A 85 -9.32 3.12 8.15
C ARG A 85 -9.97 2.64 9.43
N ALA A 86 -10.85 1.65 9.34
CA ALA A 86 -11.51 1.08 10.52
C ALA A 86 -10.50 0.47 11.51
N TYR A 87 -9.50 -0.24 10.99
CA TYR A 87 -8.43 -0.79 11.80
C TYR A 87 -7.64 0.30 12.53
N VAL A 88 -7.20 1.33 11.82
CA VAL A 88 -6.42 2.43 12.39
C VAL A 88 -7.23 3.22 13.41
N GLN A 89 -8.54 3.44 13.18
CA GLN A 89 -9.43 4.09 14.14
C GLN A 89 -9.53 3.31 15.44
N THR A 90 -9.51 1.97 15.39
CA THR A 90 -9.50 1.12 16.58
C THR A 90 -8.28 1.38 17.45
N LEU A 91 -7.15 1.75 16.84
CA LEU A 91 -5.92 2.10 17.54
C LEU A 91 -5.89 3.56 18.02
N GLY A 92 -6.96 4.33 17.78
CA GLY A 92 -7.04 5.74 18.12
C GLY A 92 -6.43 6.68 17.09
N GLY A 93 -6.13 6.18 15.91
CA GLY A 93 -5.52 6.95 14.83
C GLY A 93 -6.51 7.35 13.73
N THR A 94 -5.99 8.03 12.72
CA THR A 94 -6.72 8.43 11.52
C THR A 94 -5.93 8.08 10.27
N VAL A 95 -6.63 7.95 9.14
CA VAL A 95 -6.03 7.69 7.83
C VAL A 95 -6.37 8.85 6.90
N ASP A 96 -5.34 9.42 6.29
CA ASP A 96 -5.51 10.46 5.27
C ASP A 96 -5.20 9.86 3.89
N VAL A 97 -6.02 10.22 2.92
CA VAL A 97 -5.77 9.88 1.52
C VAL A 97 -5.36 11.16 0.79
N ILE A 98 -4.18 11.13 0.18
CA ILE A 98 -3.58 12.28 -0.46
C ILE A 98 -3.44 11.99 -1.95
N ALA A 99 -3.92 12.92 -2.78
CA ALA A 99 -3.75 12.87 -4.23
C ALA A 99 -2.60 13.78 -4.66
N HIS A 100 -1.76 13.26 -5.55
CA HIS A 100 -0.68 14.01 -6.17
C HIS A 100 -0.96 14.11 -7.67
N VAL A 101 -1.14 15.33 -8.17
CA VAL A 101 -1.36 15.59 -9.60
C VAL A 101 -0.45 16.74 -10.02
N GLY A 102 0.58 16.45 -10.79
CA GLY A 102 1.61 17.44 -11.13
C GLY A 102 2.25 17.99 -9.86
N ASP A 103 2.19 19.30 -9.70
CA ASP A 103 2.71 20.00 -8.50
C ASP A 103 1.67 20.13 -7.38
N TRP A 104 0.47 19.64 -7.61
CA TRP A 104 -0.63 19.72 -6.65
C TRP A 104 -0.60 18.54 -5.69
N THR A 105 -0.81 18.85 -4.41
CA THR A 105 -1.02 17.84 -3.37
C THR A 105 -2.31 18.20 -2.64
N ILE A 106 -3.29 17.28 -2.68
CA ILE A 106 -4.62 17.52 -2.16
C ILE A 106 -4.99 16.39 -1.21
N LYS A 107 -5.43 16.73 0.00
CA LYS A 107 -6.04 15.76 0.91
C LYS A 107 -7.47 15.53 0.46
N VAL A 108 -7.80 14.31 0.02
CA VAL A 108 -9.14 13.97 -0.51
C VAL A 108 -10.01 13.22 0.50
N ALA A 109 -9.40 12.66 1.54
CA ALA A 109 -10.14 11.99 2.61
C ALA A 109 -9.32 11.93 3.90
#